data_3db930374b5efa562b218acb96dcf4e1
#
_entry.id   3db930374b5efa562b218acb96dcf4e1
#
_cell.length_a   1.000
_cell.length_b   1.000
_cell.length_c   1.000
_cell.angle_alpha   90.00
_cell.angle_beta   90.00
_cell.angle_gamma   90.00
#
_symmetry.space_group_name_H-M   'P 1'
#
loop_
_entity.id
_entity.type
_entity.pdbx_description
1 polymer ?
#
loop_
_entity_poly.entity_id
_entity_poly.type
_entity_poly.pdbx_seq_one_letter_code
_entity_poly.pdbx_strand_id
1 'polypeptide(L)'
;MAGPLTPDPRPGTTATDAAPTEAASASVHLETAPPPSTARRALGVGRLLAVRLAGAVFVLWAVATITFLAVRAIPGDPAEAVLGGPGSQAGPDALAAARAQYGLDLPLGVQYLRYLGLLATGDLGTSFALHDDVAHVIAEQLPATLILTLVALVLAWVLALALAAWASRGGWGSRAVGGLLEITAAAVPHFWLGAVLIVLFSLTLGWLPAVSTSTPLGIVLPAVTLAIPLAGFLGQVMREQITDAVTSPFALSARARGEGSGGLFWRHALRHASLPAVTLTGWALGSLISGAVVVETLFARQGLGSTLYNAVRIRDVPVVIGVVLVVALVYVVVTILADLAERALDPRRRA
;
A
#
# COMPACT_ATOMS: atom_id res chain seq x y z
N MET A 1 44.12 16.89 -69.87
CA MET A 1 45.26 17.82 -69.65
C MET A 1 45.71 17.53 -68.20
N ALA A 2 46.74 16.77 -68.13
CA ALA A 2 48.09 17.18 -67.73
C ALA A 2 48.12 17.58 -66.27
N GLY A 3 48.71 16.94 -65.37
CA GLY A 3 49.92 16.20 -65.35
C GLY A 3 50.57 16.42 -63.98
N PRO A 4 51.53 15.64 -63.59
CA PRO A 4 51.85 15.31 -62.22
C PRO A 4 53.00 16.12 -61.66
N LEU A 5 53.32 15.83 -60.33
CA LEU A 5 54.75 15.93 -59.87
C LEU A 5 54.89 15.49 -58.42
N THR A 6 55.61 14.44 -58.18
CA THR A 6 56.46 14.05 -57.06
C THR A 6 57.74 14.92 -57.03
N PRO A 7 58.74 14.73 -56.13
CA PRO A 7 58.97 13.88 -54.97
C PRO A 7 59.68 14.54 -53.77
N ASP A 8 59.78 13.81 -52.67
CA ASP A 8 60.79 13.61 -51.63
C ASP A 8 62.09 14.42 -51.68
N PRO A 9 62.78 14.78 -50.57
CA PRO A 9 63.61 13.82 -49.85
C PRO A 9 63.70 13.99 -48.28
N ARG A 10 63.95 12.84 -47.61
CA ARG A 10 64.60 12.80 -46.28
C ARG A 10 66.03 13.33 -46.34
N PRO A 11 66.68 13.74 -45.20
CA PRO A 11 67.18 12.83 -44.15
C PRO A 11 67.29 13.44 -42.76
N GLY A 12 67.59 12.59 -41.76
CA GLY A 12 68.14 13.08 -40.50
C GLY A 12 67.87 12.20 -39.26
N THR A 13 68.59 11.13 -39.13
CA THR A 13 68.82 10.36 -37.92
C THR A 13 69.40 11.22 -36.79
N THR A 14 68.82 11.21 -35.61
CA THR A 14 69.59 11.22 -34.33
C THR A 14 68.86 10.35 -33.33
N ALA A 15 69.47 9.25 -32.99
CA ALA A 15 69.18 8.43 -31.84
C ALA A 15 69.47 9.25 -30.57
N THR A 16 68.51 9.36 -29.71
CA THR A 16 68.77 9.74 -28.31
C THR A 16 68.08 8.72 -27.44
N ASP A 17 68.95 7.95 -26.76
CA ASP A 17 68.64 7.09 -25.64
C ASP A 17 67.71 7.81 -24.65
N ALA A 18 66.52 7.31 -24.45
CA ALA A 18 65.70 7.64 -23.29
C ALA A 18 65.37 6.35 -22.60
N ALA A 19 65.89 6.24 -21.40
CA ALA A 19 65.68 5.17 -20.43
C ALA A 19 64.18 4.86 -20.22
N PRO A 20 63.84 3.62 -19.88
CA PRO A 20 62.46 3.25 -19.59
C PRO A 20 62.02 3.92 -18.28
N THR A 21 61.09 4.86 -18.42
CA THR A 21 60.39 5.45 -17.30
C THR A 21 59.62 4.33 -16.59
N GLU A 22 60.02 3.93 -15.41
CA GLU A 22 59.27 3.11 -14.47
C GLU A 22 57.88 3.72 -14.34
N ALA A 23 56.92 3.09 -14.97
CA ALA A 23 55.50 3.33 -14.68
C ALA A 23 55.30 2.88 -13.22
N ALA A 24 55.35 3.83 -12.31
CA ALA A 24 54.96 3.65 -10.92
C ALA A 24 53.49 3.14 -10.93
N SER A 25 53.34 1.84 -10.72
CA SER A 25 52.06 1.24 -10.42
C SER A 25 51.59 1.80 -9.09
N ALA A 26 50.88 2.91 -9.15
CA ALA A 26 50.06 3.40 -8.04
C ALA A 26 48.97 2.37 -7.79
N SER A 27 49.29 1.39 -6.95
CA SER A 27 48.30 0.54 -6.33
C SER A 27 47.38 1.45 -5.52
N VAL A 28 46.21 1.77 -6.08
CA VAL A 28 45.13 2.39 -5.34
C VAL A 28 44.69 1.33 -4.32
N HIS A 29 45.29 1.41 -3.14
CA HIS A 29 44.76 0.73 -1.97
C HIS A 29 43.37 1.36 -1.73
N LEU A 30 42.31 0.69 -2.23
CA LEU A 30 40.95 0.88 -1.76
C LEU A 30 40.98 0.49 -0.28
N GLU A 31 41.29 1.48 0.57
CA GLU A 31 41.19 1.39 2.01
C GLU A 31 39.72 1.09 2.31
N THR A 32 39.38 -0.19 2.43
CA THR A 32 38.06 -0.61 2.83
C THR A 32 37.84 -0.11 4.26
N ALA A 33 37.03 0.94 4.38
CA ALA A 33 36.64 1.48 5.68
C ALA A 33 36.21 0.31 6.61
N PRO A 34 36.68 0.25 7.84
CA PRO A 34 36.35 -0.83 8.76
C PRO A 34 34.83 -0.88 8.95
N PRO A 35 34.21 -2.07 9.04
CA PRO A 35 32.79 -2.19 9.21
C PRO A 35 32.34 -1.41 10.45
N PRO A 36 31.20 -0.68 10.38
CA PRO A 36 30.74 0.15 11.48
C PRO A 36 30.59 -0.69 12.74
N SER A 37 31.12 -0.19 13.87
CA SER A 37 31.05 -0.87 15.16
C SER A 37 29.59 -1.18 15.52
N THR A 38 29.37 -2.27 16.25
CA THR A 38 28.02 -2.70 16.73
C THR A 38 27.26 -1.57 17.42
N ALA A 39 27.95 -0.69 18.14
CA ALA A 39 27.39 0.49 18.77
C ALA A 39 26.86 1.52 17.77
N ARG A 40 27.56 1.79 16.66
CA ARG A 40 27.08 2.68 15.60
C ARG A 40 25.87 2.10 14.86
N ARG A 41 25.83 0.77 14.66
CA ARG A 41 24.65 0.10 14.08
C ARG A 41 23.44 0.18 15.01
N ALA A 42 23.62 -0.02 16.32
CA ALA A 42 22.55 0.09 17.32
C ALA A 42 22.00 1.51 17.40
N LEU A 43 22.87 2.54 17.38
CA LEU A 43 22.46 3.95 17.34
C LEU A 43 21.69 4.29 16.05
N GLY A 44 22.11 3.75 14.92
CA GLY A 44 21.40 3.95 13.63
C GLY A 44 19.99 3.34 13.63
N VAL A 45 19.84 2.14 14.17
CA VAL A 45 18.53 1.48 14.34
C VAL A 45 17.67 2.23 15.34
N GLY A 46 18.21 2.66 16.48
CA GLY A 46 17.47 3.43 17.48
C GLY A 46 16.95 4.77 16.94
N ARG A 47 17.79 5.52 16.20
CA ARG A 47 17.40 6.76 15.55
C ARG A 47 16.30 6.54 14.51
N LEU A 48 16.41 5.47 13.72
CA LEU A 48 15.39 5.13 12.73
C LEU A 48 14.05 4.83 13.38
N LEU A 49 14.05 3.98 14.43
CA LEU A 49 12.84 3.64 15.17
C LEU A 49 12.21 4.89 15.80
N ALA A 50 13.03 5.77 16.38
CA ALA A 50 12.55 7.03 16.95
C ALA A 50 11.90 7.94 15.89
N VAL A 51 12.51 8.10 14.71
CA VAL A 51 11.94 8.90 13.61
C VAL A 51 10.64 8.28 13.11
N ARG A 52 10.58 6.94 13.00
CA ARG A 52 9.37 6.23 12.60
C ARG A 52 8.24 6.37 13.61
N LEU A 53 8.56 6.21 14.89
CA LEU A 53 7.58 6.38 15.96
C LEU A 53 7.07 7.81 16.02
N ALA A 54 7.95 8.80 15.91
CA ALA A 54 7.55 10.20 15.83
C ALA A 54 6.65 10.49 14.62
N GLY A 55 6.99 9.92 13.46
CA GLY A 55 6.14 10.00 12.26
C GLY A 55 4.78 9.34 12.46
N ALA A 56 4.73 8.16 13.08
CA ALA A 56 3.49 7.46 13.40
C ALA A 56 2.60 8.29 14.34
N VAL A 57 3.17 8.82 15.42
CA VAL A 57 2.44 9.68 16.36
C VAL A 57 1.93 10.94 15.66
N PHE A 58 2.75 11.56 14.81
CA PHE A 58 2.34 12.73 14.04
C PHE A 58 1.18 12.41 13.09
N VAL A 59 1.24 11.29 12.37
CA VAL A 59 0.16 10.85 11.47
C VAL A 59 -1.12 10.60 12.25
N LEU A 60 -1.07 9.87 13.36
CA LEU A 60 -2.24 9.60 14.19
C LEU A 60 -2.83 10.88 14.76
N TRP A 61 -1.99 11.80 15.23
CA TRP A 61 -2.42 13.13 15.70
C TRP A 61 -3.08 13.94 14.57
N ALA A 62 -2.46 13.98 13.38
CA ALA A 62 -3.01 14.70 12.23
C ALA A 62 -4.36 14.11 11.78
N VAL A 63 -4.47 12.79 11.72
CA VAL A 63 -5.72 12.08 11.40
C VAL A 63 -6.78 12.39 12.45
N ALA A 64 -6.46 12.30 13.74
CA ALA A 64 -7.38 12.63 14.82
C ALA A 64 -7.88 14.07 14.70
N THR A 65 -6.97 15.02 14.46
CA THR A 65 -7.29 16.44 14.32
C THR A 65 -8.19 16.70 13.11
N ILE A 66 -7.81 16.18 11.95
CA ILE A 66 -8.58 16.36 10.71
C ILE A 66 -9.97 15.75 10.85
N THR A 67 -10.08 14.54 11.43
CA THR A 67 -11.36 13.86 11.60
C THR A 67 -12.24 14.61 12.61
N PHE A 68 -11.68 15.08 13.71
CA PHE A 68 -12.40 15.92 14.68
C PHE A 68 -12.97 17.18 14.03
N LEU A 69 -12.18 17.89 13.23
CA LEU A 69 -12.60 19.08 12.52
C LEU A 69 -13.61 18.77 11.42
N ALA A 70 -13.38 17.72 10.64
CA ALA A 70 -14.27 17.31 9.54
C ALA A 70 -15.67 16.96 10.05
N VAL A 71 -15.76 16.20 11.13
CA VAL A 71 -17.05 15.85 11.72
C VAL A 71 -17.78 17.08 12.25
N ARG A 72 -17.07 18.06 12.81
CA ARG A 72 -17.64 19.33 13.29
C ARG A 72 -18.06 20.27 12.16
N ALA A 73 -17.47 20.11 10.97
CA ALA A 73 -17.86 20.88 9.79
C ALA A 73 -19.19 20.38 9.15
N ILE A 74 -19.68 19.20 9.53
CA ILE A 74 -20.95 18.65 9.03
C ILE A 74 -22.10 19.49 9.64
N PRO A 75 -22.97 20.10 8.82
CA PRO A 75 -24.10 20.88 9.32
C PRO A 75 -25.05 20.05 10.19
N GLY A 76 -25.48 20.58 11.33
CA GLY A 76 -26.42 19.96 12.29
C GLY A 76 -25.88 19.91 13.70
N ASP A 77 -26.76 19.60 14.65
CA ASP A 77 -26.41 19.53 16.06
C ASP A 77 -25.87 18.13 16.43
N PRO A 78 -24.64 18.02 16.94
CA PRO A 78 -24.12 16.73 17.42
C PRO A 78 -24.99 16.09 18.53
N ALA A 79 -25.74 16.88 19.30
CA ALA A 79 -26.64 16.37 20.33
C ALA A 79 -27.84 15.60 19.72
N GLU A 80 -28.27 15.95 18.52
CA GLU A 80 -29.29 15.17 17.80
C GLU A 80 -28.79 13.76 17.47
N ALA A 81 -27.49 13.63 17.13
CA ALA A 81 -26.89 12.33 16.83
C ALA A 81 -26.94 11.38 18.04
N VAL A 82 -26.74 11.92 19.25
CA VAL A 82 -26.84 11.18 20.51
C VAL A 82 -28.27 10.70 20.79
N LEU A 83 -29.27 11.45 20.35
CA LEU A 83 -30.68 11.19 20.63
C LEU A 83 -31.43 10.48 19.49
N GLY A 84 -30.71 9.75 18.64
CA GLY A 84 -31.31 8.95 17.55
C GLY A 84 -31.06 9.49 16.14
N GLY A 85 -30.20 10.48 16.00
CA GLY A 85 -29.74 11.00 14.70
C GLY A 85 -30.57 12.16 14.13
N PRO A 86 -30.24 12.58 12.89
CA PRO A 86 -30.96 13.67 12.21
C PRO A 86 -32.44 13.37 12.08
N GLY A 87 -33.27 14.26 12.61
CA GLY A 87 -34.72 14.09 12.63
C GLY A 87 -35.27 13.43 13.90
N SER A 88 -34.43 13.22 14.93
CA SER A 88 -34.94 12.87 16.25
C SER A 88 -35.92 13.96 16.71
N GLN A 89 -37.10 13.58 17.19
CA GLN A 89 -38.07 14.52 17.75
C GLN A 89 -37.76 14.83 19.23
N ALA A 90 -36.48 14.87 19.60
CA ALA A 90 -36.05 15.17 20.94
C ALA A 90 -36.40 16.62 21.31
N GLY A 91 -37.06 16.79 22.44
CA GLY A 91 -37.39 18.10 22.95
C GLY A 91 -36.13 18.92 23.32
N PRO A 92 -36.27 20.25 23.43
CA PRO A 92 -35.14 21.16 23.76
C PRO A 92 -34.43 20.80 25.05
N ASP A 93 -35.15 20.31 26.06
CA ASP A 93 -34.57 19.89 27.34
C ASP A 93 -33.69 18.64 27.21
N ALA A 94 -34.10 17.66 26.41
CA ALA A 94 -33.33 16.46 26.14
C ALA A 94 -32.03 16.78 25.35
N LEU A 95 -32.12 17.69 24.37
CA LEU A 95 -30.96 18.20 23.64
C LEU A 95 -29.98 18.95 24.54
N ALA A 96 -30.50 19.80 25.47
CA ALA A 96 -29.66 20.50 26.45
C ALA A 96 -28.95 19.53 27.43
N ALA A 97 -29.68 18.53 27.91
CA ALA A 97 -29.11 17.48 28.77
C ALA A 97 -28.01 16.68 28.05
N ALA A 98 -28.24 16.28 26.78
CA ALA A 98 -27.25 15.59 25.96
C ALA A 98 -26.01 16.46 25.73
N ARG A 99 -26.16 17.76 25.40
CA ARG A 99 -25.01 18.66 25.25
C ARG A 99 -24.18 18.75 26.51
N ALA A 100 -24.81 18.90 27.67
CA ALA A 100 -24.13 18.97 28.97
C ALA A 100 -23.44 17.64 29.34
N GLN A 101 -24.10 16.53 29.11
CA GLN A 101 -23.56 15.17 29.39
C GLN A 101 -22.31 14.84 28.57
N TYR A 102 -22.31 15.18 27.27
CA TYR A 102 -21.21 14.89 26.37
C TYR A 102 -20.23 16.09 26.22
N GLY A 103 -20.43 17.16 26.95
CA GLY A 103 -19.58 18.35 26.91
C GLY A 103 -19.58 19.06 25.55
N LEU A 104 -20.67 18.96 24.82
CA LEU A 104 -20.83 19.59 23.52
C LEU A 104 -21.08 21.09 23.58
N ASP A 105 -21.41 21.59 24.77
CA ASP A 105 -21.57 23.01 25.16
C ASP A 105 -20.23 23.70 25.45
N LEU A 106 -19.16 22.95 25.66
CA LEU A 106 -17.84 23.49 25.94
C LEU A 106 -17.23 24.19 24.72
N PRO A 107 -16.31 25.14 24.88
CA PRO A 107 -15.55 25.73 23.78
C PRO A 107 -14.82 24.63 22.97
N LEU A 108 -14.77 24.77 21.62
CA LEU A 108 -14.19 23.77 20.73
C LEU A 108 -12.75 23.35 21.11
N GLY A 109 -11.93 24.33 21.58
CA GLY A 109 -10.58 24.03 22.04
C GLY A 109 -10.55 23.10 23.25
N VAL A 110 -11.49 23.25 24.19
CA VAL A 110 -11.59 22.38 25.37
C VAL A 110 -12.07 21.01 24.99
N GLN A 111 -13.05 20.92 24.09
CA GLN A 111 -13.52 19.63 23.54
C GLN A 111 -12.38 18.88 22.82
N TYR A 112 -11.58 19.59 22.02
CA TYR A 112 -10.44 19.01 21.31
C TYR A 112 -9.35 18.50 22.27
N LEU A 113 -8.97 19.29 23.28
CA LEU A 113 -7.97 18.87 24.27
C LEU A 113 -8.44 17.68 25.10
N ARG A 114 -9.72 17.67 25.51
CA ARG A 114 -10.33 16.54 26.22
C ARG A 114 -10.31 15.28 25.33
N TYR A 115 -10.67 15.43 24.08
CA TYR A 115 -10.63 14.35 23.10
C TYR A 115 -9.21 13.78 22.91
N LEU A 116 -8.19 14.63 22.76
CA LEU A 116 -6.80 14.18 22.68
C LEU A 116 -6.35 13.50 23.98
N GLY A 117 -6.80 13.98 25.13
CA GLY A 117 -6.54 13.36 26.43
C GLY A 117 -7.08 11.93 26.52
N LEU A 118 -8.33 11.70 26.09
CA LEU A 118 -8.93 10.36 26.02
C LEU A 118 -8.15 9.45 25.06
N LEU A 119 -7.81 9.93 23.87
CA LEU A 119 -7.02 9.16 22.93
C LEU A 119 -5.63 8.78 23.49
N ALA A 120 -4.99 9.66 24.22
CA ALA A 120 -3.69 9.39 24.84
C ALA A 120 -3.75 8.28 25.90
N THR A 121 -4.91 8.07 26.52
CA THR A 121 -5.17 6.94 27.46
C THR A 121 -5.71 5.69 26.76
N GLY A 122 -5.91 5.72 25.44
CA GLY A 122 -6.46 4.60 24.67
C GLY A 122 -7.99 4.52 24.73
N ASP A 123 -8.66 5.50 25.31
CA ASP A 123 -10.10 5.58 25.38
C ASP A 123 -10.65 6.20 24.08
N LEU A 124 -11.38 5.40 23.30
CA LEU A 124 -12.02 5.83 22.05
C LEU A 124 -13.44 6.38 22.27
N GLY A 125 -13.93 6.34 23.52
CA GLY A 125 -15.26 6.77 23.90
C GLY A 125 -16.34 5.72 23.62
N THR A 126 -17.60 6.16 23.80
CA THR A 126 -18.80 5.33 23.65
C THR A 126 -19.56 5.75 22.40
N SER A 127 -20.03 4.78 21.61
CA SER A 127 -20.91 4.97 20.47
C SER A 127 -22.22 5.64 20.89
N PHE A 128 -22.62 6.66 20.19
CA PHE A 128 -23.88 7.35 20.47
C PHE A 128 -25.10 6.50 20.07
N ALA A 129 -24.98 5.72 18.98
CA ALA A 129 -26.09 4.93 18.45
C ALA A 129 -26.15 3.53 19.06
N LEU A 130 -25.00 2.90 19.30
CA LEU A 130 -24.93 1.53 19.80
C LEU A 130 -24.92 1.45 21.33
N HIS A 131 -24.62 2.57 22.02
CA HIS A 131 -24.45 2.63 23.47
C HIS A 131 -23.40 1.65 24.01
N ASP A 132 -22.40 1.33 23.19
CA ASP A 132 -21.33 0.38 23.46
C ASP A 132 -19.96 1.07 23.32
N ASP A 133 -18.92 0.48 23.91
CA ASP A 133 -17.54 0.97 23.80
C ASP A 133 -17.07 0.89 22.35
N VAL A 134 -16.55 1.99 21.83
CA VAL A 134 -16.03 2.07 20.44
C VAL A 134 -14.90 1.06 20.22
N ALA A 135 -14.05 0.81 21.23
CA ALA A 135 -13.00 -0.19 21.12
C ALA A 135 -13.58 -1.61 20.98
N HIS A 136 -14.68 -1.92 21.67
CA HIS A 136 -15.39 -3.19 21.53
C HIS A 136 -16.02 -3.34 20.13
N VAL A 137 -16.74 -2.33 19.66
CA VAL A 137 -17.33 -2.30 18.31
C VAL A 137 -16.26 -2.53 17.24
N ILE A 138 -15.10 -1.88 17.37
CA ILE A 138 -13.99 -2.04 16.44
C ILE A 138 -13.39 -3.45 16.52
N ALA A 139 -13.18 -3.96 17.73
CA ALA A 139 -12.59 -5.29 17.94
C ALA A 139 -13.43 -6.42 17.31
N GLU A 140 -14.75 -6.27 17.29
CA GLU A 140 -15.66 -7.23 16.64
C GLU A 140 -15.58 -7.16 15.10
N GLN A 141 -15.41 -5.96 14.53
CA GLN A 141 -15.49 -5.75 13.08
C GLN A 141 -14.14 -5.82 12.36
N LEU A 142 -13.04 -5.49 13.06
CA LEU A 142 -11.69 -5.47 12.51
C LEU A 142 -11.25 -6.81 11.88
N PRO A 143 -11.46 -7.98 12.52
CA PRO A 143 -11.05 -9.26 11.94
C PRO A 143 -11.69 -9.54 10.58
N ALA A 144 -12.96 -9.18 10.39
CA ALA A 144 -13.69 -9.40 9.14
C ALA A 144 -13.07 -8.61 7.97
N THR A 145 -12.71 -7.35 8.21
CA THR A 145 -12.03 -6.49 7.22
C THR A 145 -10.60 -6.97 6.95
N LEU A 146 -9.85 -7.36 7.98
CA LEU A 146 -8.49 -7.89 7.82
C LEU A 146 -8.47 -9.20 7.02
N ILE A 147 -9.40 -10.11 7.28
CA ILE A 147 -9.53 -11.36 6.50
C ILE A 147 -9.85 -11.04 5.05
N LEU A 148 -10.80 -10.16 4.78
CA LEU A 148 -11.17 -9.76 3.42
C LEU A 148 -9.98 -9.15 2.67
N THR A 149 -9.29 -8.19 3.28
CA THR A 149 -8.14 -7.51 2.66
C THR A 149 -6.96 -8.45 2.46
N LEU A 150 -6.69 -9.38 3.39
CA LEU A 150 -5.63 -10.37 3.24
C LEU A 150 -5.94 -11.38 2.11
N VAL A 151 -7.16 -11.89 2.04
CA VAL A 151 -7.60 -12.78 0.95
C VAL A 151 -7.51 -12.06 -0.39
N ALA A 152 -7.98 -10.81 -0.46
CA ALA A 152 -7.88 -9.99 -1.67
C ALA A 152 -6.43 -9.72 -2.07
N LEU A 153 -5.54 -9.45 -1.11
CA LEU A 153 -4.12 -9.25 -1.36
C LEU A 153 -3.46 -10.50 -1.95
N VAL A 154 -3.68 -11.66 -1.32
CA VAL A 154 -3.14 -12.93 -1.82
C VAL A 154 -3.65 -13.22 -3.24
N LEU A 155 -4.95 -13.04 -3.46
CA LEU A 155 -5.56 -13.23 -4.78
C LEU A 155 -4.99 -12.25 -5.81
N ALA A 156 -4.81 -10.98 -5.46
CA ALA A 156 -4.21 -9.96 -6.32
C ALA A 156 -2.77 -10.34 -6.72
N TRP A 157 -1.96 -10.84 -5.78
CA TRP A 157 -0.61 -11.31 -6.06
C TRP A 157 -0.61 -12.52 -7.01
N VAL A 158 -1.48 -13.50 -6.77
CA VAL A 158 -1.60 -14.69 -7.64
C VAL A 158 -1.99 -14.27 -9.06
N LEU A 159 -2.99 -13.41 -9.21
CA LEU A 159 -3.44 -12.91 -10.50
C LEU A 159 -2.36 -12.07 -11.20
N ALA A 160 -1.69 -11.16 -10.48
CA ALA A 160 -0.61 -10.34 -11.03
C ALA A 160 0.57 -11.19 -11.52
N LEU A 161 1.01 -12.18 -10.72
CA LEU A 161 2.05 -13.12 -11.10
C LEU A 161 1.68 -13.94 -12.35
N ALA A 162 0.46 -14.47 -12.36
CA ALA A 162 -0.04 -15.26 -13.48
C ALA A 162 -0.09 -14.42 -14.77
N LEU A 163 -0.63 -13.20 -14.69
CA LEU A 163 -0.78 -12.30 -15.83
C LEU A 163 0.58 -11.81 -16.34
N ALA A 164 1.45 -11.37 -15.44
CA ALA A 164 2.81 -10.94 -15.80
C ALA A 164 3.63 -12.08 -16.41
N ALA A 165 3.53 -13.30 -15.86
CA ALA A 165 4.18 -14.49 -16.41
C ALA A 165 3.66 -14.83 -17.82
N TRP A 166 2.35 -14.80 -18.01
CA TRP A 166 1.74 -15.08 -19.31
C TRP A 166 2.12 -14.02 -20.36
N ALA A 167 1.99 -12.73 -20.01
CA ALA A 167 2.30 -11.61 -20.90
C ALA A 167 3.79 -11.57 -21.30
N SER A 168 4.70 -11.91 -20.36
CA SER A 168 6.15 -11.82 -20.60
C SER A 168 6.72 -13.01 -21.41
N ARG A 169 6.06 -14.19 -21.38
CA ARG A 169 6.56 -15.43 -22.05
C ARG A 169 6.04 -15.62 -23.46
N GLY A 170 5.01 -14.91 -23.84
CA GLY A 170 4.39 -15.00 -25.14
C GLY A 170 4.98 -14.06 -26.18
N GLY A 171 4.44 -14.12 -27.40
CA GLY A 171 4.80 -13.25 -28.49
C GLY A 171 4.25 -11.82 -28.33
N TRP A 172 4.33 -11.02 -29.40
CA TRP A 172 3.81 -9.64 -29.41
C TRP A 172 2.34 -9.55 -29.00
N GLY A 173 1.50 -10.49 -29.46
CA GLY A 173 0.07 -10.50 -29.14
C GLY A 173 -0.22 -10.68 -27.66
N SER A 174 0.45 -11.61 -26.98
CA SER A 174 0.25 -11.81 -25.53
C SER A 174 0.72 -10.63 -24.69
N ARG A 175 1.80 -9.93 -25.12
CA ARG A 175 2.24 -8.69 -24.48
C ARG A 175 1.22 -7.57 -24.63
N ALA A 176 0.67 -7.38 -25.82
CA ALA A 176 -0.32 -6.36 -26.09
C ALA A 176 -1.63 -6.62 -25.30
N VAL A 177 -2.14 -7.85 -25.37
CA VAL A 177 -3.35 -8.24 -24.65
C VAL A 177 -3.14 -8.20 -23.13
N GLY A 178 -2.00 -8.70 -22.63
CA GLY A 178 -1.66 -8.65 -21.20
C GLY A 178 -1.59 -7.22 -20.68
N GLY A 179 -0.90 -6.34 -21.41
CA GLY A 179 -0.85 -4.91 -21.06
C GLY A 179 -2.22 -4.24 -21.07
N LEU A 180 -3.08 -4.56 -22.05
CA LEU A 180 -4.45 -4.05 -22.09
C LEU A 180 -5.28 -4.53 -20.88
N LEU A 181 -5.18 -5.82 -20.54
CA LEU A 181 -5.88 -6.38 -19.38
C LEU A 181 -5.41 -5.75 -18.07
N GLU A 182 -4.08 -5.57 -17.89
CA GLU A 182 -3.51 -4.92 -16.72
C GLU A 182 -4.01 -3.47 -16.56
N ILE A 183 -3.98 -2.68 -17.64
CA ILE A 183 -4.44 -1.29 -17.63
C ILE A 183 -5.95 -1.22 -17.35
N THR A 184 -6.73 -2.05 -18.06
CA THR A 184 -8.18 -2.08 -17.86
C THR A 184 -8.55 -2.49 -16.44
N ALA A 185 -7.92 -3.56 -15.92
CA ALA A 185 -8.16 -4.02 -14.56
C ALA A 185 -7.83 -2.92 -13.52
N ALA A 186 -6.68 -2.24 -13.66
CA ALA A 186 -6.28 -1.18 -12.73
C ALA A 186 -7.17 0.07 -12.78
N ALA A 187 -7.82 0.34 -13.92
CA ALA A 187 -8.66 1.53 -14.12
C ALA A 187 -10.12 1.33 -13.67
N VAL A 188 -10.57 0.08 -13.48
CA VAL A 188 -11.98 -0.21 -13.16
C VAL A 188 -12.31 0.17 -11.72
N PRO A 189 -13.36 1.01 -11.48
CA PRO A 189 -13.80 1.33 -10.13
C PRO A 189 -14.35 0.09 -9.40
N HIS A 190 -13.99 -0.07 -8.12
CA HIS A 190 -14.43 -1.22 -7.30
C HIS A 190 -15.95 -1.39 -7.26
N PHE A 191 -16.72 -0.30 -7.09
CA PHE A 191 -18.18 -0.37 -7.01
C PHE A 191 -18.80 -0.88 -8.33
N TRP A 192 -18.27 -0.43 -9.47
CA TRP A 192 -18.76 -0.86 -10.77
C TRP A 192 -18.42 -2.33 -11.01
N LEU A 193 -17.19 -2.73 -10.74
CA LEU A 193 -16.76 -4.11 -10.86
C LEU A 193 -17.59 -5.04 -9.97
N GLY A 194 -17.81 -4.66 -8.71
CA GLY A 194 -18.63 -5.42 -7.79
C GLY A 194 -20.06 -5.59 -8.27
N ALA A 195 -20.68 -4.51 -8.80
CA ALA A 195 -22.02 -4.57 -9.37
C ALA A 195 -22.09 -5.53 -10.58
N VAL A 196 -21.11 -5.46 -11.48
CA VAL A 196 -21.02 -6.36 -12.65
C VAL A 196 -20.85 -7.82 -12.19
N LEU A 197 -19.99 -8.08 -11.20
CA LEU A 197 -19.78 -9.42 -10.68
C LEU A 197 -21.05 -9.98 -9.99
N ILE A 198 -21.79 -9.15 -9.25
CA ILE A 198 -23.09 -9.55 -8.68
C ILE A 198 -24.06 -9.95 -9.78
N VAL A 199 -24.23 -9.10 -10.80
CA VAL A 199 -25.15 -9.38 -11.91
C VAL A 199 -24.76 -10.68 -12.61
N LEU A 200 -23.50 -10.85 -12.95
CA LEU A 200 -23.02 -11.99 -13.70
C LEU A 200 -23.05 -13.29 -12.86
N PHE A 201 -22.36 -13.31 -11.72
CA PHE A 201 -22.13 -14.55 -10.97
C PHE A 201 -23.25 -14.91 -10.00
N SER A 202 -24.01 -13.91 -9.53
CA SER A 202 -25.07 -14.15 -8.58
C SER A 202 -26.44 -14.20 -9.27
N LEU A 203 -26.80 -13.15 -10.02
CA LEU A 203 -28.15 -13.05 -10.57
C LEU A 203 -28.34 -13.87 -11.86
N THR A 204 -27.31 -13.91 -12.73
CA THR A 204 -27.43 -14.62 -14.02
C THR A 204 -27.02 -16.08 -13.90
N LEU A 205 -25.87 -16.37 -13.30
CA LEU A 205 -25.33 -17.73 -13.22
C LEU A 205 -25.77 -18.48 -11.96
N GLY A 206 -26.15 -17.77 -10.89
CA GLY A 206 -26.55 -18.37 -9.61
C GLY A 206 -25.42 -19.13 -8.87
N TRP A 207 -24.14 -18.84 -9.20
CA TRP A 207 -23.00 -19.57 -8.64
C TRP A 207 -22.57 -19.08 -7.26
N LEU A 208 -22.67 -17.77 -7.04
CA LEU A 208 -22.16 -17.11 -5.83
C LEU A 208 -23.24 -16.21 -5.23
N PRO A 209 -23.27 -16.03 -3.90
CA PRO A 209 -24.24 -15.18 -3.26
C PRO A 209 -23.99 -13.68 -3.55
N ALA A 210 -25.05 -12.89 -3.78
CA ALA A 210 -24.98 -11.44 -3.96
C ALA A 210 -24.63 -10.72 -2.66
N VAL A 211 -25.11 -11.24 -1.54
CA VAL A 211 -24.87 -10.72 -0.20
C VAL A 211 -23.84 -11.62 0.49
N SER A 212 -22.91 -11.02 1.21
CA SER A 212 -21.89 -11.76 1.94
C SER A 212 -22.53 -12.57 3.06
N THR A 213 -22.38 -13.88 2.98
CA THR A 213 -22.84 -14.83 4.00
C THR A 213 -21.69 -15.26 4.90
N SER A 214 -21.99 -15.94 6.02
CA SER A 214 -20.98 -16.56 6.90
C SER A 214 -20.25 -17.75 6.25
N THR A 215 -20.71 -18.19 5.08
CA THR A 215 -20.06 -19.28 4.33
C THR A 215 -18.78 -18.80 3.60
N PRO A 216 -17.82 -19.71 3.32
CA PRO A 216 -16.64 -19.36 2.54
C PRO A 216 -16.96 -18.77 1.16
N LEU A 217 -18.09 -19.09 0.55
CA LEU A 217 -18.51 -18.52 -0.74
C LEU A 217 -18.87 -17.03 -0.64
N GLY A 218 -19.32 -16.57 0.52
CA GLY A 218 -19.69 -15.17 0.75
C GLY A 218 -18.52 -14.17 0.68
N ILE A 219 -17.26 -14.64 0.76
CA ILE A 219 -16.09 -13.76 0.65
C ILE A 219 -15.57 -13.65 -0.80
N VAL A 220 -15.96 -14.57 -1.70
CA VAL A 220 -15.36 -14.70 -3.03
C VAL A 220 -15.57 -13.44 -3.87
N LEU A 221 -16.82 -13.00 -4.08
CA LEU A 221 -17.10 -11.80 -4.87
C LEU A 221 -16.48 -10.53 -4.28
N PRO A 222 -16.60 -10.26 -2.96
CA PRO A 222 -15.90 -9.14 -2.32
C PRO A 222 -14.39 -9.18 -2.54
N ALA A 223 -13.74 -10.33 -2.33
CA ALA A 223 -12.30 -10.46 -2.49
C ALA A 223 -11.85 -10.28 -3.94
N VAL A 224 -12.56 -10.85 -4.91
CA VAL A 224 -12.29 -10.66 -6.35
C VAL A 224 -12.44 -9.20 -6.75
N THR A 225 -13.47 -8.51 -6.24
CA THR A 225 -13.72 -7.09 -6.50
C THR A 225 -12.55 -6.22 -6.06
N LEU A 226 -11.97 -6.50 -4.90
CA LEU A 226 -10.78 -5.79 -4.40
C LEU A 226 -9.50 -6.22 -5.13
N ALA A 227 -9.39 -7.50 -5.47
CA ALA A 227 -8.16 -8.08 -6.02
C ALA A 227 -7.88 -7.67 -7.47
N ILE A 228 -8.89 -7.59 -8.33
CA ILE A 228 -8.69 -7.34 -9.77
C ILE A 228 -7.99 -6.00 -10.06
N PRO A 229 -8.42 -4.85 -9.52
CA PRO A 229 -7.74 -3.58 -9.77
C PRO A 229 -6.29 -3.58 -9.24
N LEU A 230 -6.09 -4.15 -8.07
CA LEU A 230 -4.76 -4.28 -7.49
C LEU A 230 -3.87 -5.22 -8.32
N ALA A 231 -4.41 -6.34 -8.82
CA ALA A 231 -3.69 -7.28 -9.68
C ALA A 231 -3.26 -6.62 -10.99
N GLY A 232 -4.13 -5.78 -11.58
CA GLY A 232 -3.79 -4.99 -12.75
C GLY A 232 -2.59 -4.07 -12.51
N PHE A 233 -2.61 -3.34 -11.40
CA PHE A 233 -1.52 -2.44 -11.01
C PHE A 233 -0.21 -3.20 -10.73
N LEU A 234 -0.24 -4.23 -9.89
CA LEU A 234 0.95 -5.04 -9.58
C LEU A 234 1.48 -5.76 -10.82
N GLY A 235 0.59 -6.24 -11.70
CA GLY A 235 0.96 -6.89 -12.96
C GLY A 235 1.77 -5.96 -13.88
N GLN A 236 1.36 -4.70 -14.01
CA GLN A 236 2.11 -3.68 -14.77
C GLN A 236 3.52 -3.50 -14.23
N VAL A 237 3.64 -3.27 -12.91
CA VAL A 237 4.94 -3.09 -12.25
C VAL A 237 5.82 -4.30 -12.44
N MET A 238 5.30 -5.50 -12.24
CA MET A 238 6.06 -6.74 -12.40
C MET A 238 6.48 -7.00 -13.84
N ARG A 239 5.62 -6.72 -14.81
CA ARG A 239 5.92 -6.90 -16.24
C ARG A 239 7.04 -5.96 -16.71
N GLU A 240 7.06 -4.71 -16.25
CA GLU A 240 8.13 -3.76 -16.50
C GLU A 240 9.46 -4.27 -15.94
N GLN A 241 9.49 -4.66 -14.68
CA GLN A 241 10.68 -5.20 -14.04
C GLN A 241 11.18 -6.52 -14.66
N ILE A 242 10.27 -7.39 -15.10
CA ILE A 242 10.64 -8.61 -15.84
C ILE A 242 11.30 -8.25 -17.17
N THR A 243 10.76 -7.27 -17.88
CA THR A 243 11.30 -6.83 -19.18
C THR A 243 12.72 -6.28 -19.00
N ASP A 244 12.95 -5.45 -18.00
CA ASP A 244 14.27 -4.90 -17.69
C ASP A 244 15.25 -6.00 -17.25
N ALA A 245 14.79 -6.93 -16.43
CA ALA A 245 15.61 -8.05 -15.97
C ALA A 245 16.09 -8.93 -17.14
N VAL A 246 15.23 -9.23 -18.12
CA VAL A 246 15.54 -10.11 -19.26
C VAL A 246 16.51 -9.46 -20.25
N THR A 247 16.57 -8.13 -20.31
CA THR A 247 17.49 -7.35 -21.16
C THR A 247 18.79 -6.98 -20.47
N SER A 248 18.93 -7.26 -19.19
CA SER A 248 20.08 -6.88 -18.36
C SER A 248 21.38 -7.67 -18.69
N PRO A 249 22.56 -7.16 -18.32
CA PRO A 249 23.83 -7.86 -18.53
C PRO A 249 23.93 -9.24 -17.85
N PHE A 250 23.27 -9.41 -16.68
CA PHE A 250 23.24 -10.70 -16.02
C PHE A 250 22.42 -11.76 -16.79
N ALA A 251 21.35 -11.33 -17.46
CA ALA A 251 20.56 -12.21 -18.32
C ALA A 251 21.36 -12.69 -19.54
N LEU A 252 22.18 -11.81 -20.13
CA LEU A 252 23.11 -12.16 -21.21
C LEU A 252 24.13 -13.19 -20.72
N SER A 253 24.72 -12.99 -19.54
CA SER A 253 25.65 -13.92 -18.95
C SER A 253 25.02 -15.29 -18.65
N ALA A 254 23.76 -15.33 -18.19
CA ALA A 254 23.04 -16.57 -17.95
C ALA A 254 22.79 -17.34 -19.26
N ARG A 255 22.39 -16.65 -20.33
CA ARG A 255 22.21 -17.23 -21.67
C ARG A 255 23.52 -17.77 -22.23
N ALA A 256 24.62 -17.05 -22.05
CA ALA A 256 25.94 -17.50 -22.48
C ALA A 256 26.37 -18.81 -21.77
N ARG A 257 25.90 -19.07 -20.58
CA ARG A 257 26.08 -20.35 -19.86
C ARG A 257 25.10 -21.44 -20.25
N GLY A 258 24.26 -21.22 -21.28
CA GLY A 258 23.31 -22.20 -21.78
C GLY A 258 21.96 -22.22 -21.04
N GLU A 259 21.66 -21.22 -20.20
CA GLU A 259 20.36 -21.18 -19.52
C GLU A 259 19.23 -20.81 -20.48
N GLY A 260 18.22 -21.69 -20.56
CA GLY A 260 17.06 -21.48 -21.40
C GLY A 260 16.14 -20.37 -20.90
N SER A 261 15.27 -19.85 -21.74
CA SER A 261 14.33 -18.76 -21.45
C SER A 261 13.45 -19.01 -20.20
N GLY A 262 13.05 -20.27 -19.96
CA GLY A 262 12.28 -20.66 -18.78
C GLY A 262 13.07 -20.55 -17.49
N GLY A 263 14.31 -21.03 -17.47
CA GLY A 263 15.20 -20.92 -16.31
C GLY A 263 15.50 -19.46 -15.97
N LEU A 264 15.84 -18.67 -17.00
CA LEU A 264 16.07 -17.22 -16.85
C LEU A 264 14.86 -16.52 -16.25
N PHE A 265 13.64 -16.85 -16.69
CA PHE A 265 12.41 -16.25 -16.16
C PHE A 265 12.19 -16.60 -14.69
N TRP A 266 12.14 -17.92 -14.34
CA TRP A 266 11.76 -18.34 -12.98
C TRP A 266 12.85 -18.11 -11.91
N ARG A 267 14.12 -18.30 -12.27
CA ARG A 267 15.24 -18.18 -11.32
C ARG A 267 15.74 -16.75 -11.13
N HIS A 268 15.67 -15.93 -12.20
CA HIS A 268 16.29 -14.61 -12.20
C HIS A 268 15.27 -13.48 -12.35
N ALA A 269 14.52 -13.42 -13.46
CA ALA A 269 13.68 -12.30 -13.78
C ALA A 269 12.52 -12.13 -12.75
N LEU A 270 11.82 -13.22 -12.43
CA LEU A 270 10.71 -13.17 -11.48
C LEU A 270 11.16 -12.78 -10.07
N ARG A 271 12.28 -13.35 -9.60
CA ARG A 271 12.86 -12.97 -8.32
C ARG A 271 13.23 -11.49 -8.27
N HIS A 272 13.79 -10.96 -9.36
CA HIS A 272 14.16 -9.55 -9.45
C HIS A 272 12.93 -8.64 -9.50
N ALA A 273 11.90 -9.05 -10.23
CA ALA A 273 10.65 -8.32 -10.34
C ALA A 273 9.78 -8.34 -9.06
N SER A 274 9.92 -9.36 -8.21
CA SER A 274 9.13 -9.44 -6.98
C SER A 274 9.60 -8.47 -5.90
N LEU A 275 10.87 -8.03 -5.88
CA LEU A 275 11.38 -7.11 -4.85
C LEU A 275 10.64 -5.76 -4.83
N PRO A 276 10.52 -5.01 -5.96
CA PRO A 276 9.74 -3.78 -5.97
C PRO A 276 8.26 -3.99 -5.65
N ALA A 277 7.70 -5.13 -6.09
CA ALA A 277 6.31 -5.44 -5.83
C ALA A 277 6.04 -5.72 -4.33
N VAL A 278 6.97 -6.35 -3.61
CA VAL A 278 6.89 -6.51 -2.14
C VAL A 278 6.88 -5.15 -1.44
N THR A 279 7.72 -4.22 -1.88
CA THR A 279 7.72 -2.83 -1.34
C THR A 279 6.36 -2.16 -1.52
N LEU A 280 5.71 -2.38 -2.67
CA LEU A 280 4.38 -1.84 -2.95
C LEU A 280 3.25 -2.51 -2.15
N THR A 281 3.50 -3.67 -1.55
CA THR A 281 2.48 -4.39 -0.76
C THR A 281 1.99 -3.58 0.45
N GLY A 282 2.88 -2.80 1.07
CA GLY A 282 2.49 -1.88 2.16
C GLY A 282 1.47 -0.83 1.70
N TRP A 283 1.74 -0.19 0.56
CA TRP A 283 0.80 0.73 -0.07
C TRP A 283 -0.50 0.04 -0.51
N ALA A 284 -0.38 -1.16 -1.09
CA ALA A 284 -1.51 -1.96 -1.56
C ALA A 284 -2.48 -2.31 -0.44
N LEU A 285 -2.00 -2.66 0.75
CA LEU A 285 -2.85 -2.92 1.92
C LEU A 285 -3.65 -1.68 2.33
N GLY A 286 -3.04 -0.49 2.32
CA GLY A 286 -3.77 0.76 2.57
C GLY A 286 -4.89 1.00 1.54
N SER A 287 -4.60 0.75 0.26
CA SER A 287 -5.59 0.84 -0.82
C SER A 287 -6.73 -0.17 -0.65
N LEU A 288 -6.42 -1.41 -0.26
CA LEU A 288 -7.43 -2.45 -0.02
C LEU A 288 -8.34 -2.11 1.16
N ILE A 289 -7.80 -1.58 2.28
CA ILE A 289 -8.60 -1.19 3.44
C ILE A 289 -9.53 -0.03 3.06
N SER A 290 -9.06 0.94 2.29
CA SER A 290 -9.90 2.02 1.78
C SER A 290 -11.00 1.49 0.83
N GLY A 291 -10.65 0.58 -0.06
CA GLY A 291 -11.60 -0.09 -0.97
C GLY A 291 -12.61 -0.98 -0.24
N ALA A 292 -12.22 -1.54 0.91
CA ALA A 292 -13.10 -2.40 1.71
C ALA A 292 -14.36 -1.66 2.17
N VAL A 293 -14.29 -0.34 2.44
CA VAL A 293 -15.47 0.46 2.82
C VAL A 293 -16.57 0.33 1.78
N VAL A 294 -16.22 0.50 0.51
CA VAL A 294 -17.16 0.41 -0.60
C VAL A 294 -17.63 -1.03 -0.82
N VAL A 295 -16.71 -1.98 -0.77
CA VAL A 295 -17.00 -3.38 -1.06
C VAL A 295 -17.84 -4.03 0.06
N GLU A 296 -17.51 -3.78 1.32
CA GLU A 296 -18.31 -4.28 2.45
C GLU A 296 -19.74 -3.74 2.40
N THR A 297 -19.90 -2.46 2.08
CA THR A 297 -21.22 -1.83 1.93
C THR A 297 -21.99 -2.43 0.74
N LEU A 298 -21.33 -2.61 -0.41
CA LEU A 298 -21.96 -3.14 -1.63
C LEU A 298 -22.45 -4.58 -1.44
N PHE A 299 -21.68 -5.42 -0.78
CA PHE A 299 -21.97 -6.83 -0.54
C PHE A 299 -22.67 -7.08 0.80
N ALA A 300 -23.12 -6.04 1.50
CA ALA A 300 -23.73 -6.08 2.83
C ALA A 300 -22.90 -6.95 3.82
N ARG A 301 -21.57 -6.86 3.72
CA ARG A 301 -20.64 -7.57 4.59
C ARG A 301 -20.38 -6.77 5.86
N GLN A 302 -20.42 -7.44 7.01
CA GLN A 302 -19.96 -6.84 8.26
C GLN A 302 -18.44 -6.63 8.22
N GLY A 303 -18.00 -5.48 8.76
CA GLY A 303 -16.61 -5.10 8.85
C GLY A 303 -16.45 -3.62 9.20
N LEU A 304 -15.21 -3.16 9.39
CA LEU A 304 -14.91 -1.77 9.75
C LEU A 304 -15.41 -0.76 8.71
N GLY A 305 -15.35 -1.11 7.41
CA GLY A 305 -15.77 -0.23 6.34
C GLY A 305 -17.28 0.02 6.36
N SER A 306 -18.08 -1.03 6.51
CA SER A 306 -19.54 -0.92 6.65
C SER A 306 -19.93 -0.22 7.95
N THR A 307 -19.21 -0.46 9.03
CA THR A 307 -19.39 0.24 10.32
C THR A 307 -19.11 1.72 10.19
N LEU A 308 -18.00 2.10 9.54
CA LEU A 308 -17.66 3.49 9.27
C LEU A 308 -18.74 4.19 8.42
N TYR A 309 -19.17 3.55 7.34
CA TYR A 309 -20.21 4.10 6.47
C TYR A 309 -21.52 4.37 7.23
N ASN A 310 -21.96 3.41 8.05
CA ASN A 310 -23.16 3.55 8.86
C ASN A 310 -22.98 4.66 9.91
N ALA A 311 -21.84 4.68 10.62
CA ALA A 311 -21.55 5.70 11.64
C ALA A 311 -21.55 7.13 11.04
N VAL A 312 -21.01 7.30 9.83
CA VAL A 312 -21.06 8.61 9.12
C VAL A 312 -22.50 9.01 8.81
N ARG A 313 -23.32 8.06 8.34
CA ARG A 313 -24.73 8.34 8.01
C ARG A 313 -25.56 8.79 9.20
N ILE A 314 -25.36 8.18 10.35
CA ILE A 314 -26.10 8.50 11.59
C ILE A 314 -25.35 9.52 12.48
N ARG A 315 -24.19 10.00 12.03
CA ARG A 315 -23.32 10.97 12.73
C ARG A 315 -22.81 10.46 14.09
N ASP A 316 -22.52 9.19 14.18
CA ASP A 316 -21.87 8.61 15.36
C ASP A 316 -20.38 8.97 15.39
N VAL A 317 -20.11 10.15 15.90
CA VAL A 317 -18.78 10.78 15.90
C VAL A 317 -17.71 9.92 16.54
N PRO A 318 -17.93 9.35 17.76
CA PRO A 318 -16.92 8.49 18.38
C PRO A 318 -16.52 7.29 17.51
N VAL A 319 -17.50 6.60 16.92
CA VAL A 319 -17.22 5.45 16.02
C VAL A 319 -16.47 5.88 14.77
N VAL A 320 -16.87 7.00 14.13
CA VAL A 320 -16.16 7.51 12.95
C VAL A 320 -14.68 7.77 13.28
N ILE A 321 -14.42 8.48 14.36
CA ILE A 321 -13.05 8.82 14.76
C ILE A 321 -12.28 7.56 15.15
N GLY A 322 -12.86 6.67 15.95
CA GLY A 322 -12.23 5.43 16.39
C GLY A 322 -11.83 4.55 15.21
N VAL A 323 -12.74 4.32 14.26
CA VAL A 323 -12.46 3.51 13.06
C VAL A 323 -11.37 4.13 12.20
N VAL A 324 -11.43 5.45 11.93
CA VAL A 324 -10.41 6.13 11.11
C VAL A 324 -9.03 6.07 11.78
N LEU A 325 -8.96 6.23 13.10
CA LEU A 325 -7.71 6.10 13.84
C LEU A 325 -7.15 4.68 13.82
N VAL A 326 -8.00 3.67 14.00
CA VAL A 326 -7.55 2.26 13.93
C VAL A 326 -7.10 1.90 12.52
N VAL A 327 -7.79 2.36 11.47
CA VAL A 327 -7.34 2.17 10.09
C VAL A 327 -5.98 2.85 9.86
N ALA A 328 -5.78 4.08 10.36
CA ALA A 328 -4.50 4.77 10.29
C ALA A 328 -3.40 4.02 11.06
N LEU A 329 -3.70 3.49 12.24
CA LEU A 329 -2.78 2.67 13.02
C LEU A 329 -2.40 1.38 12.28
N VAL A 330 -3.36 0.65 11.73
CA VAL A 330 -3.12 -0.54 10.91
C VAL A 330 -2.22 -0.20 9.72
N TYR A 331 -2.48 0.92 9.03
CA TYR A 331 -1.63 1.38 7.93
C TYR A 331 -0.19 1.65 8.37
N VAL A 332 0.00 2.32 9.50
CA VAL A 332 1.33 2.57 10.09
C VAL A 332 2.05 1.26 10.42
N VAL A 333 1.37 0.33 11.09
CA VAL A 333 1.93 -0.99 11.43
C VAL A 333 2.34 -1.75 10.17
N VAL A 334 1.46 -1.81 9.18
CA VAL A 334 1.72 -2.48 7.89
C VAL A 334 2.92 -1.86 7.17
N THR A 335 3.02 -0.54 7.15
CA THR A 335 4.15 0.17 6.53
C THR A 335 5.46 -0.17 7.24
N ILE A 336 5.48 -0.20 8.56
CA ILE A 336 6.66 -0.60 9.34
C ILE A 336 7.05 -2.05 9.04
N LEU A 337 6.07 -2.97 8.98
CA LEU A 337 6.33 -4.37 8.65
C LEU A 337 6.86 -4.53 7.21
N ALA A 338 6.32 -3.79 6.24
CA ALA A 338 6.80 -3.79 4.87
C ALA A 338 8.25 -3.31 4.77
N ASP A 339 8.61 -2.24 5.48
CA ASP A 339 9.98 -1.74 5.53
C ASP A 339 10.97 -2.71 6.20
N LEU A 340 10.51 -3.42 7.24
CA LEU A 340 11.32 -4.46 7.88
C LEU A 340 11.54 -5.66 6.94
N ALA A 341 10.48 -6.07 6.23
CA ALA A 341 10.56 -7.12 5.23
C ALA A 341 11.51 -6.75 4.08
N GLU A 342 11.42 -5.52 3.56
CA GLU A 342 12.32 -5.02 2.52
C GLU A 342 13.80 -5.08 2.95
N ARG A 343 14.10 -4.64 4.17
CA ARG A 343 15.47 -4.71 4.73
C ARG A 343 15.96 -6.14 4.93
N ALA A 344 15.07 -7.06 5.28
CA ALA A 344 15.41 -8.46 5.41
C ALA A 344 15.73 -9.10 4.05
N LEU A 345 15.07 -8.66 3.00
CA LEU A 345 15.19 -9.20 1.63
C LEU A 345 16.30 -8.55 0.82
N ASP A 346 16.65 -7.26 1.08
CA ASP A 346 17.71 -6.55 0.36
C ASP A 346 19.02 -6.53 1.16
N PRO A 347 20.02 -7.37 0.81
CA PRO A 347 21.33 -7.40 1.46
C PRO A 347 22.13 -6.10 1.30
N ARG A 348 21.84 -5.30 0.26
CA ARG A 348 22.58 -4.06 -0.06
C ARG A 348 22.26 -2.92 0.92
N ARG A 349 21.11 -2.97 1.58
CA ARG A 349 20.73 -2.01 2.63
C ARG A 349 21.20 -2.41 4.03
N ARG A 350 21.88 -3.55 4.16
CA ARG A 350 22.50 -4.02 5.43
C ARG A 350 23.87 -3.41 5.68
N ALA A 351 24.48 -2.75 4.71
CA ALA A 351 25.74 -2.02 4.79
C ALA A 351 25.47 -0.52 5.03
#